data_5d01ea63fdf92316842d683f26b31f59
#
_entry.id   5d01ea63fdf92316842d683f26b31f59
#
_cell.length_a   1.000
_cell.length_b   1.000
_cell.length_c   1.000
_cell.angle_alpha   90.00
_cell.angle_beta   90.00
_cell.angle_gamma   90.00
#
_symmetry.space_group_name_H-M   'P 1'
#
loop_
_entity.id
_entity.type
_entity.pdbx_description
1 polymer ?
#
loop_
_entity_poly.entity_id
_entity_poly.type
_entity_poly.pdbx_seq_one_letter_code
_entity_poly.pdbx_strand_id
1 'polypeptide(L)'
;MYYYAGSLSSVDVTFYRLLPQRAFKIIIIRSHTAMENSTGTLAIFTSEQWDDEKVSATYLTDALNDRIARVRVTPNSTAYFGITPNFVKAMNGNFQDAIIIMMGCESLTNTKMAEAFIEKGAKVYIGWTGLVSADHTDAATQQLLKHLIAEKKTIAAAVTEVLTEVGEDPAYGSTMSFYPAQAGEYRPLA
;
A
#
# COMPACT_ATOMS: atom_id res chain seq x y z
N MET A 1 21.67 10.32 3.19
CA MET A 1 22.08 8.92 3.46
C MET A 1 20.85 8.08 3.27
N TYR A 2 20.84 7.16 2.28
CA TYR A 2 19.69 6.30 2.01
C TYR A 2 19.85 5.00 2.79
N TYR A 3 18.86 4.66 3.61
CA TYR A 3 18.79 3.34 4.23
C TYR A 3 17.98 2.42 3.35
N TYR A 4 18.62 1.45 2.73
CA TYR A 4 17.96 0.28 2.18
C TYR A 4 17.73 -0.69 3.35
N ALA A 5 16.47 -0.82 3.77
CA ALA A 5 16.12 -1.70 4.88
C ALA A 5 16.02 -3.19 4.46
N GLY A 6 16.24 -3.48 3.18
CA GLY A 6 16.08 -4.81 2.63
C GLY A 6 14.64 -5.17 2.31
N SER A 7 14.45 -6.30 1.67
CA SER A 7 13.14 -6.89 1.37
C SER A 7 12.77 -7.83 2.53
N LEU A 8 11.60 -7.65 3.11
CA LEU A 8 11.03 -8.56 4.09
C LEU A 8 10.04 -9.47 3.38
N SER A 9 10.29 -10.77 3.39
CA SER A 9 9.42 -11.77 2.79
C SER A 9 8.25 -12.19 3.71
N SER A 10 8.28 -11.77 4.97
CA SER A 10 7.28 -12.10 5.97
C SER A 10 6.99 -10.87 6.83
N VAL A 11 5.78 -10.34 6.72
CA VAL A 11 5.33 -9.16 7.45
C VAL A 11 4.00 -9.48 8.13
N ASP A 12 4.02 -9.50 9.46
CA ASP A 12 2.85 -9.74 10.31
C ASP A 12 2.11 -8.43 10.65
N VAL A 13 0.99 -8.56 11.36
CA VAL A 13 0.18 -7.42 11.84
C VAL A 13 1.01 -6.51 12.75
N THR A 14 1.89 -7.09 13.59
CA THR A 14 2.71 -6.32 14.55
C THR A 14 3.74 -5.45 13.83
N PHE A 15 4.36 -5.97 12.77
CA PHE A 15 5.30 -5.19 11.97
C PHE A 15 4.63 -3.96 11.34
N TYR A 16 3.44 -4.14 10.74
CA TYR A 16 2.70 -3.02 10.17
C TYR A 16 2.37 -1.96 11.23
N ARG A 17 2.01 -2.37 12.45
CA ARG A 17 1.70 -1.44 13.55
C ARG A 17 2.84 -0.48 13.87
N LEU A 18 4.08 -0.94 13.74
CA LEU A 18 5.28 -0.19 14.07
C LEU A 18 5.93 0.50 12.85
N LEU A 19 5.39 0.27 11.65
CA LEU A 19 5.98 0.79 10.40
C LEU A 19 6.18 2.32 10.40
N PRO A 20 5.24 3.15 10.90
CA PRO A 20 5.43 4.61 10.90
C PRO A 20 6.61 5.09 11.76
N GLN A 21 7.03 4.30 12.76
CA GLN A 21 8.13 4.69 13.65
C GLN A 21 9.52 4.55 13.01
N ARG A 22 9.61 3.91 11.84
CA ARG A 22 10.89 3.63 11.19
C ARG A 22 11.42 4.79 10.35
N ALA A 23 10.67 5.88 10.21
CA ALA A 23 11.05 7.11 9.51
C ALA A 23 11.55 6.90 8.06
N PHE A 24 11.03 5.90 7.37
CA PHE A 24 11.34 5.68 5.95
C PHE A 24 10.75 6.81 5.09
N LYS A 25 11.49 7.24 4.06
CA LYS A 25 11.00 8.23 3.09
C LYS A 25 10.20 7.60 1.94
N ILE A 26 10.51 6.37 1.60
CA ILE A 26 9.77 5.60 0.60
C ILE A 26 9.48 4.22 1.20
N ILE A 27 8.22 3.82 1.17
CA ILE A 27 7.75 2.52 1.63
C ILE A 27 7.05 1.85 0.45
N ILE A 28 7.55 0.70 0.03
CA ILE A 28 6.96 -0.10 -1.03
C ILE A 28 6.31 -1.30 -0.39
N ILE A 29 5.01 -1.47 -0.63
CA ILE A 29 4.23 -2.59 -0.14
C ILE A 29 3.82 -3.44 -1.36
N ARG A 30 4.50 -4.57 -1.56
CA ARG A 30 4.17 -5.55 -2.59
C ARG A 30 3.38 -6.68 -1.93
N SER A 31 2.07 -6.62 -2.05
CA SER A 31 1.17 -7.57 -1.41
C SER A 31 -0.13 -7.72 -2.18
N HIS A 32 -0.81 -8.84 -1.99
CA HIS A 32 -2.22 -8.93 -2.37
C HIS A 32 -3.06 -7.94 -1.59
N THR A 33 -4.15 -7.53 -2.20
CA THR A 33 -5.20 -6.74 -1.59
C THR A 33 -6.54 -7.41 -1.84
N ALA A 34 -7.48 -7.20 -0.95
CA ALA A 34 -8.86 -7.63 -1.14
C ALA A 34 -9.79 -6.47 -0.84
N MET A 35 -10.79 -6.28 -1.69
CA MET A 35 -11.84 -5.29 -1.49
C MET A 35 -13.12 -5.98 -1.04
N GLU A 36 -13.70 -5.50 0.05
CA GLU A 36 -15.02 -5.93 0.47
C GLU A 36 -16.09 -5.28 -0.41
N ASN A 37 -16.88 -6.09 -1.11
CA ASN A 37 -17.85 -5.61 -2.09
C ASN A 37 -18.96 -4.74 -1.48
N SER A 38 -19.35 -4.98 -0.23
CA SER A 38 -20.46 -4.28 0.42
C SER A 38 -20.08 -2.87 0.86
N THR A 39 -18.86 -2.68 1.33
CA THR A 39 -18.38 -1.41 1.92
C THR A 39 -17.34 -0.70 1.05
N GLY A 40 -16.75 -1.38 0.09
CA GLY A 40 -15.57 -0.90 -0.65
C GLY A 40 -14.34 -0.73 0.23
N THR A 41 -14.26 -1.47 1.36
CA THR A 41 -13.11 -1.42 2.25
C THR A 41 -11.98 -2.29 1.70
N LEU A 42 -10.85 -1.69 1.40
CA LEU A 42 -9.64 -2.40 0.98
C LEU A 42 -8.92 -2.97 2.20
N ALA A 43 -8.47 -4.21 2.12
CA ALA A 43 -7.55 -4.82 3.08
C ALA A 43 -6.24 -5.22 2.39
N ILE A 44 -5.11 -4.85 2.97
CA ILE A 44 -3.77 -5.26 2.54
C ILE A 44 -3.42 -6.56 3.26
N PHE A 45 -3.05 -7.60 2.53
CA PHE A 45 -2.66 -8.87 3.12
C PHE A 45 -1.37 -8.73 3.93
N THR A 46 -1.32 -9.42 5.06
CA THR A 46 -0.08 -9.73 5.74
C THR A 46 0.39 -11.14 5.34
N SER A 47 1.57 -11.55 5.77
CA SER A 47 2.02 -12.94 5.65
C SER A 47 1.56 -13.84 6.81
N GLU A 48 0.84 -13.28 7.77
CA GLU A 48 0.36 -13.97 8.95
C GLU A 48 -0.95 -14.71 8.65
N GLN A 49 -0.94 -16.05 8.81
CA GLN A 49 -2.15 -16.83 8.61
C GLN A 49 -3.20 -16.50 9.68
N TRP A 50 -4.46 -16.49 9.25
CA TRP A 50 -5.60 -16.26 10.13
C TRP A 50 -5.72 -17.37 11.17
N ASP A 51 -5.88 -16.97 12.42
CA ASP A 51 -6.04 -17.84 13.58
C ASP A 51 -7.06 -17.22 14.53
N ASP A 52 -8.18 -17.93 14.75
CA ASP A 52 -9.29 -17.44 15.59
C ASP A 52 -8.89 -17.34 17.08
N GLU A 53 -7.99 -18.21 17.55
CA GLU A 53 -7.46 -18.13 18.92
C GLU A 53 -6.59 -16.88 19.07
N LYS A 54 -5.76 -16.59 18.06
CA LYS A 54 -4.93 -15.39 18.06
C LYS A 54 -5.77 -14.11 17.97
N VAL A 55 -6.88 -14.12 17.22
CA VAL A 55 -7.83 -13.00 17.23
C VAL A 55 -8.30 -12.74 18.65
N SER A 56 -8.76 -13.78 19.36
CA SER A 56 -9.30 -13.64 20.72
C SER A 56 -8.24 -13.24 21.74
N ALA A 57 -7.03 -13.78 21.63
CA ALA A 57 -5.96 -13.58 22.62
C ALA A 57 -5.14 -12.29 22.39
N THR A 58 -4.92 -11.90 21.11
CA THR A 58 -3.97 -10.85 20.76
C THR A 58 -4.60 -9.67 20.03
N TYR A 59 -5.53 -9.93 19.11
CA TYR A 59 -6.08 -8.94 18.19
C TYR A 59 -7.56 -8.59 18.45
N LEU A 60 -8.11 -8.94 19.62
CA LEU A 60 -9.53 -8.72 19.92
C LEU A 60 -9.94 -7.26 19.73
N THR A 61 -9.14 -6.32 20.24
CA THR A 61 -9.41 -4.89 20.08
C THR A 61 -9.39 -4.46 18.61
N ASP A 62 -8.49 -5.03 17.79
CA ASP A 62 -8.41 -4.72 16.38
C ASP A 62 -9.60 -5.29 15.60
N ALA A 63 -10.04 -6.50 15.95
CA ALA A 63 -11.23 -7.13 15.37
C ALA A 63 -12.50 -6.34 15.70
N LEU A 64 -12.68 -5.93 16.97
CA LEU A 64 -13.85 -5.15 17.41
C LEU A 64 -13.91 -3.73 16.79
N ASN A 65 -12.82 -3.21 16.26
CA ASN A 65 -12.73 -1.89 15.61
C ASN A 65 -12.53 -1.98 14.09
N ASP A 66 -12.82 -3.11 13.48
CA ASP A 66 -12.67 -3.35 12.04
C ASP A 66 -11.27 -2.98 11.50
N ARG A 67 -10.21 -3.17 12.31
CA ARG A 67 -8.83 -2.88 11.94
C ARG A 67 -8.17 -4.02 11.19
N ILE A 68 -8.62 -5.25 11.45
CA ILE A 68 -8.15 -6.46 10.77
C ILE A 68 -9.31 -7.14 10.06
N ALA A 69 -9.00 -7.81 8.95
CA ALA A 69 -9.95 -8.58 8.17
C ALA A 69 -9.40 -9.99 7.90
N ARG A 70 -10.30 -10.96 7.75
CA ARG A 70 -9.95 -12.30 7.28
C ARG A 70 -9.96 -12.29 5.76
N VAL A 71 -8.79 -12.35 5.15
CA VAL A 71 -8.63 -12.22 3.69
C VAL A 71 -8.16 -13.53 3.05
N ARG A 72 -8.56 -13.74 1.79
CA ARG A 72 -8.20 -14.91 0.96
C ARG A 72 -7.95 -14.47 -0.48
N VAL A 73 -6.99 -15.10 -1.15
CA VAL A 73 -6.76 -14.86 -2.59
C VAL A 73 -7.89 -15.48 -3.41
N THR A 74 -8.35 -16.68 -3.02
CA THR A 74 -9.52 -17.36 -3.60
C THR A 74 -10.37 -17.94 -2.48
N PRO A 75 -11.66 -18.22 -2.71
CA PRO A 75 -12.56 -18.73 -1.64
C PRO A 75 -12.02 -19.93 -0.87
N ASN A 76 -11.26 -20.81 -1.54
CA ASN A 76 -10.73 -22.04 -0.97
C ASN A 76 -9.26 -21.96 -0.53
N SER A 77 -8.60 -20.80 -0.69
CA SER A 77 -7.20 -20.64 -0.27
C SER A 77 -7.06 -20.41 1.23
N THR A 78 -5.85 -20.57 1.74
CA THR A 78 -5.50 -20.21 3.12
C THR A 78 -5.93 -18.77 3.41
N ALA A 79 -6.51 -18.56 4.58
CA ALA A 79 -6.86 -17.22 5.04
C ALA A 79 -5.66 -16.57 5.75
N TYR A 80 -5.55 -15.26 5.60
CA TYR A 80 -4.53 -14.43 6.23
C TYR A 80 -5.17 -13.26 6.97
N PHE A 81 -4.44 -12.64 7.88
CA PHE A 81 -4.80 -11.34 8.39
C PHE A 81 -4.59 -10.29 7.31
N GLY A 82 -5.60 -9.45 7.10
CA GLY A 82 -5.51 -8.24 6.30
C GLY A 82 -5.62 -7.01 7.18
N ILE A 83 -4.87 -5.95 6.88
CA ILE A 83 -4.98 -4.66 7.55
C ILE A 83 -5.89 -3.72 6.77
N THR A 84 -6.79 -3.05 7.45
CA THR A 84 -7.80 -2.14 6.88
C THR A 84 -7.36 -0.67 7.00
N PRO A 85 -8.09 0.29 6.43
CA PRO A 85 -7.87 1.71 6.69
C PRO A 85 -7.93 2.07 8.18
N ASN A 86 -8.83 1.44 8.96
CA ASN A 86 -8.93 1.67 10.40
C ASN A 86 -7.67 1.20 11.15
N PHE A 87 -7.03 0.14 10.68
CA PHE A 87 -5.75 -0.29 11.22
C PHE A 87 -4.66 0.76 10.97
N VAL A 88 -4.56 1.27 9.73
CA VAL A 88 -3.57 2.29 9.37
C VAL A 88 -3.72 3.53 10.25
N LYS A 89 -4.95 4.02 10.45
CA LYS A 89 -5.23 5.15 11.35
C LYS A 89 -4.80 4.88 12.81
N ALA A 90 -4.85 3.62 13.25
CA ALA A 90 -4.49 3.19 14.61
C ALA A 90 -3.01 2.78 14.77
N MET A 91 -2.18 2.82 13.72
CA MET A 91 -0.75 2.52 13.82
C MET A 91 -0.04 3.45 14.81
N ASN A 92 1.05 2.97 15.40
CA ASN A 92 1.85 3.76 16.33
C ASN A 92 2.82 4.69 15.57
N GLY A 93 2.83 5.97 15.91
CA GLY A 93 3.72 6.96 15.28
C GLY A 93 3.10 7.64 14.06
N ASN A 94 3.95 8.23 13.22
CA ASN A 94 3.58 9.04 12.06
C ASN A 94 4.58 8.79 10.92
N PHE A 95 4.12 8.78 9.67
CA PHE A 95 4.95 8.46 8.49
C PHE A 95 5.93 9.58 8.07
N GLN A 96 5.87 10.76 8.68
CA GLN A 96 6.86 11.85 8.48
C GLN A 96 7.11 12.19 6.99
N ASP A 97 6.05 12.45 6.24
CA ASP A 97 6.07 12.74 4.80
C ASP A 97 6.59 11.59 3.91
N ALA A 98 6.44 10.34 4.33
CA ALA A 98 6.79 9.20 3.52
C ALA A 98 5.93 9.10 2.24
N ILE A 99 6.53 8.56 1.19
CA ILE A 99 5.81 8.08 0.00
C ILE A 99 5.44 6.62 0.23
N ILE A 100 4.16 6.30 0.08
CA ILE A 100 3.66 4.93 0.12
C ILE A 100 3.41 4.48 -1.32
N ILE A 101 4.07 3.41 -1.75
CA ILE A 101 3.85 2.78 -3.06
C ILE A 101 3.21 1.42 -2.82
N MET A 102 1.93 1.30 -3.20
CA MET A 102 1.17 0.06 -3.03
C MET A 102 1.10 -0.71 -4.34
N MET A 103 1.78 -1.84 -4.38
CA MET A 103 1.85 -2.72 -5.54
C MET A 103 0.74 -3.81 -5.50
N GLY A 104 -0.43 -3.49 -5.00
CA GLY A 104 -1.58 -4.39 -4.89
C GLY A 104 -2.73 -3.98 -5.79
N CYS A 105 -3.56 -4.96 -6.15
CA CYS A 105 -4.77 -4.76 -6.93
C CYS A 105 -5.73 -3.77 -6.27
N GLU A 106 -6.45 -2.96 -7.07
CA GLU A 106 -7.52 -2.07 -6.60
C GLU A 106 -7.10 -1.09 -5.49
N SER A 107 -5.79 -0.91 -5.29
CA SER A 107 -5.24 -0.17 -4.14
C SER A 107 -5.59 1.31 -4.16
N LEU A 108 -6.04 1.84 -5.29
CA LEU A 108 -6.54 3.22 -5.45
C LEU A 108 -7.84 3.27 -6.27
N THR A 109 -8.63 2.21 -6.28
CA THR A 109 -10.00 2.21 -6.87
C THR A 109 -10.91 3.18 -6.11
N ASN A 110 -10.67 3.35 -4.81
CA ASN A 110 -11.22 4.43 -3.99
C ASN A 110 -10.11 4.97 -3.07
N THR A 111 -10.40 6.06 -2.36
CA THR A 111 -9.39 6.79 -1.59
C THR A 111 -9.27 6.38 -0.12
N LYS A 112 -10.12 5.50 0.41
CA LYS A 112 -10.19 5.19 1.84
C LYS A 112 -8.85 4.76 2.46
N MET A 113 -8.12 3.86 1.77
CA MET A 113 -6.81 3.40 2.23
C MET A 113 -5.77 4.51 2.11
N ALA A 114 -5.76 5.23 1.00
CA ALA A 114 -4.88 6.37 0.78
C ALA A 114 -5.09 7.46 1.83
N GLU A 115 -6.35 7.82 2.09
CA GLU A 115 -6.73 8.80 3.14
C GLU A 115 -6.18 8.38 4.50
N ALA A 116 -6.30 7.09 4.87
CA ALA A 116 -5.78 6.60 6.13
C ALA A 116 -4.26 6.78 6.26
N PHE A 117 -3.50 6.52 5.20
CA PHE A 117 -2.06 6.77 5.19
C PHE A 117 -1.73 8.26 5.26
N ILE A 118 -2.47 9.12 4.53
CA ILE A 118 -2.28 10.58 4.56
C ILE A 118 -2.61 11.14 5.94
N GLU A 119 -3.74 10.77 6.54
CA GLU A 119 -4.10 11.14 7.92
C GLU A 119 -3.01 10.72 8.92
N LYS A 120 -2.31 9.63 8.63
CA LYS A 120 -1.20 9.11 9.44
C LYS A 120 0.15 9.76 9.10
N GLY A 121 0.14 10.81 8.27
CA GLY A 121 1.30 11.64 7.96
C GLY A 121 2.14 11.20 6.76
N ALA A 122 1.64 10.30 5.92
CA ALA A 122 2.26 10.08 4.62
C ALA A 122 2.06 11.31 3.72
N LYS A 123 3.01 11.61 2.85
CA LYS A 123 2.92 12.73 1.90
C LYS A 123 2.08 12.39 0.69
N VAL A 124 2.25 11.17 0.20
CA VAL A 124 1.55 10.66 -0.97
C VAL A 124 1.40 9.15 -0.89
N TYR A 125 0.28 8.67 -1.40
CA TYR A 125 0.00 7.26 -1.64
C TYR A 125 -0.12 7.05 -3.14
N ILE A 126 0.64 6.09 -3.69
CA ILE A 126 0.65 5.71 -5.11
C ILE A 126 0.12 4.28 -5.20
N GLY A 127 -0.80 4.03 -6.11
CA GLY A 127 -1.43 2.71 -6.23
C GLY A 127 -2.11 2.53 -7.59
N TRP A 128 -2.93 1.48 -7.71
CA TRP A 128 -3.57 1.06 -8.95
C TRP A 128 -5.08 1.29 -8.92
N THR A 129 -5.62 1.78 -10.03
CA THR A 129 -7.05 2.10 -10.18
C THR A 129 -7.95 0.85 -10.33
N GLY A 130 -7.35 -0.34 -10.50
CA GLY A 130 -8.05 -1.61 -10.66
C GLY A 130 -7.12 -2.79 -10.39
N LEU A 131 -7.48 -3.96 -10.91
CA LEU A 131 -6.62 -5.15 -10.87
C LEU A 131 -5.33 -4.91 -11.65
N VAL A 132 -4.23 -5.49 -11.17
CA VAL A 132 -2.92 -5.37 -11.82
C VAL A 132 -2.16 -6.70 -11.80
N SER A 133 -1.49 -7.02 -12.91
CA SER A 133 -0.62 -8.18 -13.03
C SER A 133 0.68 -7.96 -12.23
N ALA A 134 1.21 -9.02 -11.63
CA ALA A 134 2.42 -8.94 -10.82
C ALA A 134 3.63 -8.37 -11.59
N ASP A 135 3.87 -8.87 -12.80
CA ASP A 135 4.99 -8.42 -13.63
C ASP A 135 4.83 -6.96 -14.08
N HIS A 136 3.58 -6.54 -14.35
CA HIS A 136 3.29 -5.17 -14.76
C HIS A 136 3.52 -4.17 -13.61
N THR A 137 3.01 -4.47 -12.40
CA THR A 137 3.26 -3.61 -11.25
C THR A 137 4.75 -3.55 -10.87
N ASP A 138 5.50 -4.65 -11.06
CA ASP A 138 6.95 -4.67 -10.86
C ASP A 138 7.66 -3.74 -11.85
N ALA A 139 7.37 -3.85 -13.15
CA ALA A 139 7.95 -2.99 -14.19
C ALA A 139 7.61 -1.50 -13.97
N ALA A 140 6.34 -1.19 -13.70
CA ALA A 140 5.88 0.17 -13.45
C ALA A 140 6.53 0.78 -12.19
N THR A 141 6.65 0.01 -11.11
CA THR A 141 7.31 0.48 -9.88
C THR A 141 8.80 0.73 -10.09
N GLN A 142 9.48 -0.11 -10.88
CA GLN A 142 10.88 0.11 -11.23
C GLN A 142 11.08 1.44 -11.97
N GLN A 143 10.26 1.75 -12.97
CA GLN A 143 10.31 3.01 -13.70
C GLN A 143 9.94 4.19 -12.78
N LEU A 144 8.91 4.04 -11.95
CA LEU A 144 8.54 5.06 -10.97
C LEU A 144 9.73 5.43 -10.07
N LEU A 145 10.44 4.44 -9.53
CA LEU A 145 11.60 4.68 -8.69
C LEU A 145 12.75 5.36 -9.44
N LYS A 146 12.99 4.98 -10.70
CA LYS A 146 13.96 5.66 -11.56
C LYS A 146 13.64 7.16 -11.69
N HIS A 147 12.37 7.48 -12.01
CA HIS A 147 11.94 8.87 -12.18
C HIS A 147 11.99 9.67 -10.87
N LEU A 148 11.56 9.08 -9.75
CA LEU A 148 11.54 9.76 -8.46
C LEU A 148 12.93 9.92 -7.85
N ILE A 149 13.81 8.90 -7.96
CA ILE A 149 15.07 8.85 -7.22
C ILE A 149 16.23 9.34 -8.11
N ALA A 150 16.39 8.78 -9.31
CA ALA A 150 17.51 9.10 -10.18
C ALA A 150 17.29 10.43 -10.92
N GLU A 151 16.08 10.66 -11.42
CA GLU A 151 15.74 11.84 -12.21
C GLU A 151 15.14 12.97 -11.38
N LYS A 152 14.83 12.73 -10.10
CA LYS A 152 14.30 13.70 -9.15
C LYS A 152 13.05 14.43 -9.64
N LYS A 153 12.18 13.72 -10.36
CA LYS A 153 10.94 14.26 -10.89
C LYS A 153 9.91 14.48 -9.77
N THR A 154 8.91 15.30 -10.06
CA THR A 154 7.72 15.41 -9.22
C THR A 154 6.90 14.13 -9.28
N ILE A 155 6.03 13.91 -8.30
CA ILE A 155 5.12 12.75 -8.28
C ILE A 155 4.27 12.70 -9.56
N ALA A 156 3.66 13.82 -9.94
CA ALA A 156 2.82 13.87 -11.14
C ALA A 156 3.60 13.54 -12.41
N ALA A 157 4.79 14.14 -12.59
CA ALA A 157 5.62 13.87 -13.74
C ALA A 157 6.08 12.39 -13.78
N ALA A 158 6.52 11.83 -12.65
CA ALA A 158 6.95 10.44 -12.57
C ALA A 158 5.83 9.45 -12.92
N VAL A 159 4.62 9.65 -12.36
CA VAL A 159 3.46 8.80 -12.67
C VAL A 159 3.03 8.93 -14.14
N THR A 160 3.04 10.15 -14.70
CA THR A 160 2.73 10.37 -16.13
C THR A 160 3.71 9.65 -17.05
N GLU A 161 5.01 9.67 -16.72
CA GLU A 161 6.01 8.99 -17.52
C GLU A 161 5.93 7.47 -17.40
N VAL A 162 5.62 6.93 -16.21
CA VAL A 162 5.30 5.50 -16.06
C VAL A 162 4.14 5.11 -16.98
N LEU A 163 3.07 5.91 -17.01
CA LEU A 163 1.94 5.64 -17.90
C LEU A 163 2.34 5.71 -19.40
N THR A 164 3.28 6.57 -19.76
CA THR A 164 3.78 6.69 -21.14
C THR A 164 4.71 5.55 -21.53
N GLU A 165 5.61 5.12 -20.62
CA GLU A 165 6.66 4.14 -20.90
C GLU A 165 6.19 2.69 -20.72
N VAL A 166 5.36 2.43 -19.70
CA VAL A 166 4.88 1.10 -19.33
C VAL A 166 3.42 0.88 -19.76
N GLY A 167 2.61 1.95 -19.72
CA GLY A 167 1.21 1.92 -20.10
C GLY A 167 0.29 1.43 -18.99
N GLU A 168 -0.97 1.20 -19.38
CA GLU A 168 -1.96 0.51 -18.56
C GLU A 168 -1.70 -0.99 -18.52
N ASP A 169 -2.19 -1.67 -17.49
CA ASP A 169 -2.07 -3.13 -17.40
C ASP A 169 -2.77 -3.80 -18.58
N PRO A 170 -2.06 -4.60 -19.38
CA PRO A 170 -2.62 -5.16 -20.62
C PRO A 170 -3.72 -6.19 -20.39
N ALA A 171 -3.81 -6.79 -19.19
CA ALA A 171 -4.84 -7.76 -18.85
C ALA A 171 -6.10 -7.12 -18.25
N TYR A 172 -5.94 -5.98 -17.55
CA TYR A 172 -7.00 -5.39 -16.75
C TYR A 172 -7.32 -3.94 -17.10
N GLY A 173 -6.50 -3.26 -17.91
CA GLY A 173 -6.69 -1.86 -18.30
C GLY A 173 -6.56 -0.86 -17.15
N SER A 174 -6.01 -1.27 -16.02
CA SER A 174 -5.79 -0.38 -14.88
C SER A 174 -4.54 0.45 -15.02
N THR A 175 -4.53 1.62 -14.39
CA THR A 175 -3.42 2.56 -14.44
C THR A 175 -2.88 2.85 -13.05
N MET A 176 -1.59 3.17 -12.97
CA MET A 176 -1.00 3.73 -11.75
C MET A 176 -1.50 5.17 -11.54
N SER A 177 -1.84 5.51 -10.32
CA SER A 177 -2.29 6.85 -9.94
C SER A 177 -1.78 7.21 -8.54
N PHE A 178 -2.05 8.43 -8.07
CA PHE A 178 -1.62 8.89 -6.75
C PHE A 178 -2.68 9.74 -6.04
N TYR A 179 -2.58 9.79 -4.71
CA TYR A 179 -3.42 10.59 -3.82
C TYR A 179 -2.58 11.20 -2.69
N PRO A 180 -2.83 12.46 -2.25
CA PRO A 180 -3.82 13.40 -2.80
C PRO A 180 -3.29 14.14 -4.04
N ALA A 181 -4.18 14.68 -4.87
CA ALA A 181 -3.80 15.40 -6.09
C ALA A 181 -2.82 16.56 -5.83
N GLN A 182 -2.95 17.22 -4.69
CA GLN A 182 -2.07 18.34 -4.27
C GLN A 182 -0.61 17.92 -4.06
N ALA A 183 -0.35 16.63 -3.87
CA ALA A 183 1.03 16.11 -3.75
C ALA A 183 1.73 15.96 -5.11
N GLY A 184 1.06 16.25 -6.22
CA GLY A 184 1.62 16.10 -7.57
C GLY A 184 2.94 16.83 -7.78
N GLU A 185 3.10 18.02 -7.21
CA GLU A 185 4.33 18.83 -7.32
C GLU A 185 5.43 18.44 -6.30
N TYR A 186 5.15 17.51 -5.41
CA TYR A 186 6.13 17.08 -4.41
C TYR A 186 7.31 16.34 -5.09
N ARG A 187 8.53 16.68 -4.64
CA ARG A 187 9.79 16.05 -5.03
C ARG A 187 10.40 15.34 -3.80
N PRO A 188 10.50 14.02 -3.78
CA PRO A 188 10.91 13.29 -2.58
C PRO A 188 12.37 13.54 -2.16
N LEU A 189 13.21 14.00 -3.07
CA LEU A 189 14.65 14.11 -2.90
C LEU A 189 15.20 15.48 -3.34
N ALA A 190 14.37 16.53 -3.25
CA ALA A 190 14.83 17.90 -3.52
C ALA A 190 15.58 18.48 -2.33
#